data_48deab161ee00ef24c0740817c4810a4
#
_entry.id   48deab161ee00ef24c0740817c4810a4
#
_cell.length_a   1.000
_cell.length_b   1.000
_cell.length_c   1.000
_cell.angle_alpha   90.00
_cell.angle_beta   90.00
_cell.angle_gamma   90.00
#
_symmetry.space_group_name_H-M   'P 1'
#
loop_
_entity.id
_entity.type
_entity.pdbx_description
1 polymer ?
#
loop_
_entity_poly.entity_id
_entity_poly.type
_entity_poly.pdbx_seq_one_letter_code
_entity_poly.pdbx_strand_id
1 'polypeptide(L)'
;TAQDDLKAVFSGNFNQKLEFGGSINYILSRGHYQHQATKDLAYSIFGSYLGDRYDIQFFLNTYNFVNQENGGISDDTYILRPEEVQGGQSSVNTQTIPTNLTDAYNRIRGKEYYATQRYKFGFYQEEEQDTTVIRTFIPVTSIIHTIEYNENKHRFVNQSATEDTTYFANTYLGLGGTNEETRYQSIRNTFGISLLEGFNKYAKMGLAAYATYEYRHFSLPQDTLSAGTTIEGLTPRPDISNPRSHGESLLWVGGEISKQKGELLTYHVNGKFGLAGAIIGDIDVTADIRSRFRLWNDTVQLRA
;
A
#
# COMPACT_ATOMS: atom_id res chain seq x y z
N THR A 1 -28.82 1.23 11.31
CA THR A 1 -27.41 0.76 11.40
C THR A 1 -26.63 1.74 12.24
N ALA A 2 -26.08 1.28 13.38
CA ALA A 2 -25.18 2.09 14.19
C ALA A 2 -23.79 2.02 13.53
N GLN A 3 -23.24 3.18 13.20
CA GLN A 3 -21.91 3.34 12.66
C GLN A 3 -21.20 4.44 13.46
N ASP A 4 -20.01 4.13 13.92
CA ASP A 4 -19.09 5.07 14.53
C ASP A 4 -17.93 5.29 13.56
N ASP A 5 -17.63 6.56 13.29
CA ASP A 5 -16.52 6.98 12.43
C ASP A 5 -15.69 8.04 13.15
N LEU A 6 -14.42 7.77 13.35
CA LEU A 6 -13.47 8.70 13.94
C LEU A 6 -12.29 8.88 12.99
N LYS A 7 -12.12 10.08 12.48
CA LYS A 7 -10.97 10.48 11.69
C LYS A 7 -10.31 11.69 12.31
N ALA A 8 -9.03 11.56 12.67
CA ALA A 8 -8.24 12.65 13.20
C ALA A 8 -6.88 12.71 12.49
N VAL A 9 -6.44 13.93 12.21
CA VAL A 9 -5.12 14.23 11.65
C VAL A 9 -4.51 15.35 12.47
N PHE A 10 -3.27 15.15 12.87
CA PHE A 10 -2.46 16.15 13.52
C PHE A 10 -1.18 16.34 12.71
N SER A 11 -0.81 17.57 12.43
CA SER A 11 0.51 17.93 11.90
C SER A 11 0.99 19.24 12.49
N GLY A 12 2.29 19.37 12.66
CA GLY A 12 2.90 20.55 13.22
C GLY A 12 4.33 20.74 12.75
N ASN A 13 4.70 22.00 12.57
CA ASN A 13 6.06 22.40 12.25
C ASN A 13 6.76 22.82 13.53
N PHE A 14 7.84 22.13 13.91
CA PHE A 14 8.70 22.53 15.04
C PHE A 14 9.51 23.77 14.69
N ASN A 15 9.92 23.86 13.43
CA ASN A 15 10.60 25.01 12.85
C ASN A 15 10.47 24.95 11.30
N GLN A 16 11.18 25.84 10.61
CA GLN A 16 11.15 25.90 9.13
C GLN A 16 11.65 24.63 8.42
N LYS A 17 12.37 23.74 9.14
CA LYS A 17 13.03 22.55 8.56
C LYS A 17 12.42 21.24 9.03
N LEU A 18 11.72 21.21 10.15
CA LEU A 18 11.21 19.99 10.80
C LEU A 18 9.70 20.00 10.91
N GLU A 19 9.08 19.05 10.28
CA GLU A 19 7.65 18.76 10.34
C GLU A 19 7.40 17.35 10.87
N PHE A 20 6.35 17.19 11.65
CA PHE A 20 5.93 15.91 12.20
C PHE A 20 4.41 15.85 12.33
N GLY A 21 3.84 14.69 12.09
CA GLY A 21 2.40 14.49 12.20
C GLY A 21 2.00 13.03 12.34
N GLY A 22 0.71 12.84 12.53
CA GLY A 22 0.09 11.53 12.59
C GLY A 22 -1.39 11.60 12.25
N SER A 23 -1.94 10.46 11.89
CA SER A 23 -3.37 10.32 11.64
C SER A 23 -3.91 9.02 12.23
N ILE A 24 -5.18 9.04 12.58
CA ILE A 24 -5.96 7.87 12.96
C ILE A 24 -7.27 7.89 12.18
N ASN A 25 -7.66 6.72 11.69
CA ASN A 25 -8.95 6.48 11.08
C ASN A 25 -9.53 5.19 11.68
N TYR A 26 -10.70 5.31 12.30
CA TYR A 26 -11.39 4.19 12.95
C TYR A 26 -12.84 4.19 12.51
N ILE A 27 -13.29 3.05 11.99
CA ILE A 27 -14.66 2.82 11.58
C ILE A 27 -15.16 1.58 12.29
N LEU A 28 -16.32 1.69 12.91
CA LEU A 28 -17.06 0.57 13.48
C LEU A 28 -18.49 0.60 12.93
N SER A 29 -18.91 -0.48 12.28
CA SER A 29 -20.26 -0.65 11.79
C SER A 29 -20.79 -2.01 12.23
N ARG A 30 -22.03 -2.05 12.72
CA ARG A 30 -22.69 -3.32 13.10
C ARG A 30 -23.24 -4.09 11.89
N GLY A 31 -23.26 -3.45 10.71
CA GLY A 31 -23.88 -4.03 9.54
C GLY A 31 -25.41 -3.90 9.55
N HIS A 32 -26.04 -4.36 8.47
CA HIS A 32 -27.49 -4.34 8.29
C HIS A 32 -28.14 -5.65 8.74
N TYR A 33 -27.46 -6.75 8.55
CA TYR A 33 -27.84 -8.09 8.99
C TYR A 33 -27.00 -8.57 10.17
N GLN A 34 -27.35 -9.74 10.75
CA GLN A 34 -26.51 -10.42 11.73
C GLN A 34 -25.14 -10.78 11.11
N HIS A 35 -24.12 -10.89 11.94
CA HIS A 35 -22.78 -11.34 11.57
C HIS A 35 -22.18 -10.57 10.37
N GLN A 36 -22.43 -9.25 10.30
CA GLN A 36 -21.95 -8.36 9.23
C GLN A 36 -21.22 -7.14 9.80
N ALA A 37 -20.68 -7.26 11.01
CA ALA A 37 -19.98 -6.15 11.62
C ALA A 37 -18.61 -5.92 10.95
N THR A 38 -18.27 -4.64 10.78
CA THR A 38 -17.00 -4.19 10.24
C THR A 38 -16.29 -3.36 11.31
N LYS A 39 -14.99 -3.61 11.49
CA LYS A 39 -14.12 -2.84 12.36
C LYS A 39 -12.81 -2.54 11.65
N ASP A 40 -12.62 -1.30 11.24
CA ASP A 40 -11.45 -0.83 10.54
C ASP A 40 -10.67 0.15 11.40
N LEU A 41 -9.38 -0.10 11.53
CA LEU A 41 -8.45 0.79 12.22
C LEU A 41 -7.23 0.99 11.34
N ALA A 42 -6.93 2.24 11.03
CA ALA A 42 -5.68 2.65 10.40
C ALA A 42 -5.07 3.81 11.17
N TYR A 43 -3.77 3.81 11.34
CA TYR A 43 -3.03 4.92 11.91
C TYR A 43 -1.69 5.10 11.22
N SER A 44 -1.24 6.34 11.14
CA SER A 44 0.03 6.69 10.53
C SER A 44 0.80 7.72 11.35
N ILE A 45 2.11 7.66 11.22
CA ILE A 45 3.05 8.66 11.71
C ILE A 45 3.90 9.06 10.51
N PHE A 46 4.11 10.34 10.33
CA PHE A 46 4.91 10.87 9.23
C PHE A 46 5.71 12.08 9.70
N GLY A 47 6.78 12.36 8.99
CA GLY A 47 7.58 13.53 9.26
C GLY A 47 8.59 13.81 8.16
N SER A 48 9.11 15.01 8.18
CA SER A 48 10.16 15.45 7.29
C SER A 48 11.14 16.39 7.99
N TYR A 49 12.39 16.28 7.59
CA TYR A 49 13.41 17.26 7.89
C TYR A 49 14.08 17.70 6.59
N LEU A 50 14.03 18.99 6.31
CA LEU A 50 14.57 19.61 5.09
C LEU A 50 15.67 20.58 5.48
N GLY A 51 16.91 20.08 5.49
CA GLY A 51 18.10 20.87 5.79
C GLY A 51 18.85 21.31 4.54
N ASP A 52 19.89 22.10 4.72
CA ASP A 52 20.70 22.57 3.61
C ASP A 52 21.42 21.39 2.92
N ARG A 53 22.03 20.50 3.72
CA ARG A 53 22.79 19.35 3.22
C ARG A 53 22.08 18.01 3.34
N TYR A 54 21.14 17.87 4.27
CA TYR A 54 20.48 16.62 4.55
C TYR A 54 18.98 16.78 4.59
N ASP A 55 18.29 15.95 3.84
CA ASP A 55 16.84 15.82 3.86
C ASP A 55 16.45 14.38 4.22
N ILE A 56 15.39 14.24 4.99
CA ILE A 56 14.74 12.97 5.23
C ILE A 56 13.23 13.17 5.25
N GLN A 57 12.50 12.24 4.66
CA GLN A 57 11.05 12.13 4.74
C GLN A 57 10.71 10.69 5.07
N PHE A 58 9.75 10.49 5.96
CA PHE A 58 9.31 9.15 6.31
C PHE A 58 7.82 9.11 6.59
N PHE A 59 7.23 7.94 6.40
CA PHE A 59 5.94 7.59 6.98
C PHE A 59 5.95 6.14 7.47
N LEU A 60 5.19 5.91 8.53
CA LEU A 60 4.91 4.61 9.12
C LEU A 60 3.40 4.46 9.14
N ASN A 61 2.90 3.51 8.40
CA ASN A 61 1.48 3.25 8.27
C ASN A 61 1.14 1.84 8.76
N THR A 62 0.06 1.69 9.51
CA THR A 62 -0.40 0.40 10.00
C THR A 62 -1.92 0.37 9.95
N TYR A 63 -2.47 -0.75 9.49
CA TYR A 63 -3.90 -0.95 9.44
C TYR A 63 -4.30 -2.36 9.84
N ASN A 64 -5.55 -2.48 10.33
CA ASN A 64 -6.19 -3.72 10.70
C ASN A 64 -7.68 -3.58 10.41
N PHE A 65 -8.15 -4.29 9.42
CA PHE A 65 -9.53 -4.31 8.96
C PHE A 65 -10.12 -5.68 9.24
N VAL A 66 -11.27 -5.72 9.88
CA VAL A 66 -11.97 -6.95 10.25
C VAL A 66 -13.41 -6.83 9.79
N ASN A 67 -13.83 -7.73 8.92
CA ASN A 67 -15.18 -7.84 8.41
C ASN A 67 -15.76 -9.20 8.78
N GLN A 68 -16.86 -9.21 9.50
CA GLN A 68 -17.64 -10.43 9.70
C GLN A 68 -18.31 -10.81 8.38
N GLU A 69 -18.31 -12.10 8.10
CA GLU A 69 -18.88 -12.70 6.89
C GLU A 69 -20.08 -13.55 7.27
N ASN A 70 -21.26 -13.11 6.86
CA ASN A 70 -22.49 -13.82 7.22
C ASN A 70 -22.96 -14.83 6.16
N GLY A 71 -22.29 -14.92 5.00
CA GLY A 71 -22.65 -15.87 3.93
C GLY A 71 -24.01 -15.64 3.28
N GLY A 72 -24.65 -14.50 3.56
CA GLY A 72 -26.03 -14.20 3.12
C GLY A 72 -27.08 -14.74 4.08
N ILE A 73 -28.34 -14.42 3.78
CA ILE A 73 -29.49 -14.91 4.55
C ILE A 73 -29.74 -16.39 4.25
N SER A 74 -30.14 -17.15 5.26
CA SER A 74 -30.35 -18.60 5.11
C SER A 74 -31.68 -18.98 4.43
N ASP A 75 -32.66 -18.08 4.44
CA ASP A 75 -34.01 -18.32 3.85
C ASP A 75 -34.58 -17.00 3.31
N ASP A 76 -34.80 -16.96 1.99
CA ASP A 76 -35.32 -15.80 1.27
C ASP A 76 -36.77 -15.47 1.67
N THR A 77 -37.49 -16.39 2.33
CA THR A 77 -38.87 -16.20 2.81
C THR A 77 -38.95 -15.02 3.77
N TYR A 78 -37.89 -14.76 4.56
CA TYR A 78 -37.82 -13.60 5.46
C TYR A 78 -37.95 -12.25 4.73
N ILE A 79 -37.60 -12.20 3.44
CA ILE A 79 -37.67 -10.98 2.62
C ILE A 79 -38.90 -11.02 1.70
N LEU A 80 -39.16 -12.19 1.05
CA LEU A 80 -40.18 -12.29 0.04
C LEU A 80 -41.60 -12.41 0.63
N ARG A 81 -41.75 -13.08 1.79
CA ARG A 81 -43.03 -13.35 2.46
C ARG A 81 -42.86 -13.29 3.99
N PRO A 82 -42.50 -12.12 4.55
CA PRO A 82 -42.20 -11.97 5.97
C PRO A 82 -43.32 -12.40 6.90
N GLU A 83 -44.59 -12.27 6.47
CA GLU A 83 -45.76 -12.65 7.23
C GLU A 83 -45.82 -14.16 7.52
N GLU A 84 -45.25 -15.02 6.68
CA GLU A 84 -45.22 -16.47 6.89
C GLU A 84 -44.27 -16.88 8.03
N VAL A 85 -43.18 -16.15 8.22
CA VAL A 85 -42.11 -16.46 9.20
C VAL A 85 -42.19 -15.63 10.47
N GLN A 86 -42.98 -14.54 10.48
CA GLN A 86 -43.07 -13.58 11.59
C GLN A 86 -44.47 -13.42 12.17
N GLY A 87 -45.30 -14.47 12.10
CA GLY A 87 -46.63 -14.47 12.73
C GLY A 87 -47.58 -13.40 12.18
N GLY A 88 -47.53 -13.13 10.86
CA GLY A 88 -48.39 -12.17 10.18
C GLY A 88 -47.89 -10.74 10.10
N GLN A 89 -46.67 -10.44 10.54
CA GLN A 89 -46.06 -9.13 10.41
C GLN A 89 -45.49 -8.93 9.01
N SER A 90 -45.75 -7.78 8.39
CA SER A 90 -45.30 -7.45 7.04
C SER A 90 -43.87 -6.94 6.94
N SER A 91 -43.16 -6.82 8.06
CA SER A 91 -41.76 -6.36 8.11
C SER A 91 -40.96 -7.15 9.12
N VAL A 92 -39.68 -7.40 8.79
CA VAL A 92 -38.71 -8.12 9.61
C VAL A 92 -37.62 -7.19 10.06
N ASN A 93 -37.21 -7.31 11.31
CA ASN A 93 -35.98 -6.70 11.75
C ASN A 93 -34.80 -7.48 11.12
N THR A 94 -34.04 -6.84 10.26
CA THR A 94 -32.91 -7.46 9.54
C THR A 94 -31.86 -8.08 10.47
N GLN A 95 -31.73 -7.58 11.70
CA GLN A 95 -30.86 -8.12 12.74
C GLN A 95 -31.36 -9.42 13.37
N THR A 96 -32.57 -9.88 13.02
CA THR A 96 -33.10 -11.15 13.50
C THR A 96 -33.21 -12.22 12.40
N ILE A 97 -32.87 -11.87 11.16
CA ILE A 97 -32.86 -12.81 10.04
C ILE A 97 -31.65 -13.74 10.18
N PRO A 98 -31.88 -15.08 10.18
CA PRO A 98 -30.78 -16.04 10.22
C PRO A 98 -29.86 -15.93 8.99
N THR A 99 -28.57 -16.14 9.21
CA THR A 99 -27.54 -16.09 8.17
C THR A 99 -26.82 -17.43 8.05
N ASN A 100 -26.22 -17.68 6.89
CA ASN A 100 -25.56 -18.95 6.58
C ASN A 100 -24.27 -19.16 7.39
N LEU A 101 -23.57 -18.08 7.74
CA LEU A 101 -22.35 -18.10 8.55
C LEU A 101 -22.56 -17.25 9.80
N THR A 102 -22.15 -17.78 10.96
CA THR A 102 -22.32 -17.09 12.25
C THR A 102 -21.00 -16.73 12.92
N ASP A 103 -19.92 -17.40 12.56
CA ASP A 103 -18.60 -17.23 13.21
C ASP A 103 -17.45 -17.13 12.19
N ALA A 104 -17.75 -16.52 11.04
CA ALA A 104 -16.80 -16.29 9.98
C ALA A 104 -16.38 -14.83 9.89
N TYR A 105 -15.09 -14.58 9.62
CA TYR A 105 -14.59 -13.24 9.38
C TYR A 105 -13.37 -13.22 8.47
N ASN A 106 -13.24 -12.13 7.71
CA ASN A 106 -12.04 -11.74 7.00
C ASN A 106 -11.27 -10.71 7.81
N ARG A 107 -9.96 -10.84 7.85
CA ARG A 107 -9.08 -9.88 8.49
C ARG A 107 -7.90 -9.54 7.59
N ILE A 108 -7.73 -8.26 7.32
CA ILE A 108 -6.58 -7.73 6.59
C ILE A 108 -5.76 -6.86 7.54
N ARG A 109 -4.48 -7.17 7.67
CA ARG A 109 -3.51 -6.37 8.42
C ARG A 109 -2.37 -5.97 7.51
N GLY A 110 -1.92 -4.75 7.63
CA GLY A 110 -0.75 -4.30 6.90
C GLY A 110 0.11 -3.33 7.69
N LYS A 111 1.35 -3.26 7.24
CA LYS A 111 2.35 -2.29 7.68
C LYS A 111 3.08 -1.79 6.45
N GLU A 112 3.20 -0.49 6.34
CA GLU A 112 3.94 0.18 5.28
C GLU A 112 4.88 1.18 5.92
N TYR A 113 6.16 0.94 5.80
CA TYR A 113 7.21 1.82 6.31
C TYR A 113 8.01 2.33 5.14
N TYR A 114 8.14 3.62 5.06
CA TYR A 114 8.87 4.30 4.01
C TYR A 114 9.78 5.35 4.61
N ALA A 115 11.00 5.40 4.16
CA ALA A 115 11.89 6.51 4.45
C ALA A 115 12.77 6.79 3.22
N THR A 116 12.84 8.04 2.82
CA THR A 116 13.79 8.51 1.82
C THR A 116 14.68 9.57 2.43
N GLN A 117 15.97 9.44 2.19
CA GLN A 117 16.96 10.36 2.68
C GLN A 117 17.89 10.78 1.56
N ARG A 118 18.32 12.02 1.63
CA ARG A 118 19.21 12.64 0.64
C ARG A 118 20.31 13.42 1.34
N TYR A 119 21.54 13.14 0.99
CA TYR A 119 22.66 13.96 1.39
C TYR A 119 23.20 14.72 0.18
N LYS A 120 23.23 16.06 0.29
CA LYS A 120 23.60 16.99 -0.78
C LYS A 120 25.05 17.45 -0.61
N PHE A 121 25.81 17.35 -1.67
CA PHE A 121 27.15 17.93 -1.79
C PHE A 121 27.07 19.20 -2.62
N GLY A 122 27.75 20.25 -2.18
CA GLY A 122 27.70 21.54 -2.82
C GLY A 122 28.59 22.57 -2.11
N PHE A 123 28.43 23.81 -2.46
CA PHE A 123 29.18 24.91 -1.90
C PHE A 123 28.24 26.02 -1.42
N TYR A 124 28.75 26.90 -0.57
CA TYR A 124 28.05 28.10 -0.16
C TYR A 124 28.41 29.24 -1.07
N GLN A 125 27.41 29.95 -1.58
CA GLN A 125 27.55 31.19 -2.28
C GLN A 125 27.22 32.33 -1.32
N GLU A 126 28.09 33.33 -1.24
CA GLU A 126 27.89 34.54 -0.43
C GLU A 126 27.49 35.66 -1.38
N GLU A 127 26.42 36.35 -1.06
CA GLU A 127 25.93 37.51 -1.79
C GLU A 127 25.81 38.68 -0.81
N GLU A 128 26.52 39.76 -1.09
CA GLU A 128 26.46 40.97 -0.29
C GLU A 128 25.21 41.78 -0.70
N GLN A 129 24.26 41.94 0.21
CA GLN A 129 23.10 42.76 0.04
C GLN A 129 23.07 43.84 1.12
N ASP A 130 23.41 45.08 0.74
CA ASP A 130 23.59 46.22 1.64
C ASP A 130 24.60 45.95 2.76
N THR A 131 24.14 45.81 4.00
CA THR A 131 24.94 45.55 5.20
C THR A 131 24.94 44.11 5.65
N THR A 132 24.27 43.21 4.89
CA THR A 132 24.08 41.81 5.29
C THR A 132 24.65 40.87 4.26
N VAL A 133 25.48 39.90 4.68
CA VAL A 133 25.95 38.81 3.82
C VAL A 133 24.95 37.65 3.88
N ILE A 134 24.29 37.38 2.77
CA ILE A 134 23.41 36.25 2.63
C ILE A 134 24.22 35.04 2.13
N ARG A 135 24.21 33.97 2.91
CA ARG A 135 24.91 32.73 2.60
C ARG A 135 23.93 31.65 2.17
N THR A 136 23.95 31.30 0.88
CA THR A 136 23.03 30.31 0.30
C THR A 136 23.80 29.04 -0.07
N PHE A 137 23.30 27.86 0.33
CA PHE A 137 23.87 26.57 -0.07
C PHE A 137 23.43 26.22 -1.48
N ILE A 138 24.36 25.97 -2.38
CA ILE A 138 24.14 25.56 -3.76
C ILE A 138 24.49 24.08 -3.90
N PRO A 139 23.49 23.18 -3.95
CA PRO A 139 23.74 21.76 -4.11
C PRO A 139 24.12 21.44 -5.57
N VAL A 140 25.14 20.60 -5.75
CA VAL A 140 25.63 20.14 -7.06
C VAL A 140 25.25 18.71 -7.34
N THR A 141 25.49 17.84 -6.36
CA THR A 141 25.20 16.41 -6.45
C THR A 141 24.59 15.93 -5.14
N SER A 142 23.91 14.79 -5.17
CA SER A 142 23.41 14.16 -3.97
C SER A 142 23.48 12.64 -4.03
N ILE A 143 23.61 12.02 -2.86
CA ILE A 143 23.37 10.60 -2.65
C ILE A 143 21.96 10.46 -2.08
N ILE A 144 21.20 9.53 -2.62
CA ILE A 144 19.81 9.23 -2.24
C ILE A 144 19.75 7.79 -1.77
N HIS A 145 19.08 7.57 -0.65
CA HIS A 145 18.73 6.24 -0.18
C HIS A 145 17.25 6.21 0.18
N THR A 146 16.53 5.27 -0.38
CA THR A 146 15.12 5.00 -0.06
C THR A 146 14.98 3.58 0.45
N ILE A 147 14.31 3.41 1.57
CA ILE A 147 13.92 2.12 2.12
C ILE A 147 12.40 2.04 2.20
N GLU A 148 11.86 0.93 1.75
CA GLU A 148 10.45 0.60 1.81
C GLU A 148 10.29 -0.79 2.42
N TYR A 149 9.40 -0.91 3.38
CA TYR A 149 8.98 -2.17 3.96
C TYR A 149 7.46 -2.28 3.86
N ASN A 150 6.99 -3.37 3.25
CA ASN A 150 5.58 -3.68 3.16
C ASN A 150 5.30 -5.06 3.76
N GLU A 151 4.30 -5.16 4.60
CA GLU A 151 3.75 -6.41 5.10
C GLU A 151 2.24 -6.37 4.94
N ASN A 152 1.70 -7.39 4.29
CA ASN A 152 0.27 -7.62 4.16
C ASN A 152 -0.07 -9.03 4.61
N LYS A 153 -1.10 -9.15 5.45
CA LYS A 153 -1.66 -10.42 5.90
C LYS A 153 -3.15 -10.41 5.67
N HIS A 154 -3.63 -11.38 4.94
CA HIS A 154 -5.04 -11.69 4.82
C HIS A 154 -5.33 -12.99 5.56
N ARG A 155 -6.31 -12.97 6.43
CA ARG A 155 -6.74 -14.17 7.19
C ARG A 155 -8.24 -14.32 7.07
N PHE A 156 -8.66 -15.47 6.61
CA PHE A 156 -10.05 -15.91 6.67
C PHE A 156 -10.19 -16.97 7.77
N VAL A 157 -11.19 -16.80 8.61
CA VAL A 157 -11.50 -17.73 9.70
C VAL A 157 -13.00 -18.02 9.66
N ASN A 158 -13.36 -19.29 9.73
CA ASN A 158 -14.67 -19.78 10.13
C ASN A 158 -14.48 -20.84 11.21
N GLN A 159 -14.96 -20.58 12.41
CA GLN A 159 -14.77 -21.49 13.56
C GLN A 159 -15.78 -22.63 13.58
N SER A 160 -16.85 -22.53 12.78
CA SER A 160 -17.90 -23.56 12.71
C SER A 160 -17.58 -24.61 11.64
N ALA A 161 -17.10 -25.77 12.06
CA ALA A 161 -16.84 -26.89 11.14
C ALA A 161 -18.11 -27.36 10.39
N THR A 162 -19.28 -27.27 11.03
CA THR A 162 -20.56 -27.63 10.41
C THR A 162 -20.94 -26.65 9.30
N GLU A 163 -20.80 -25.35 9.54
CA GLU A 163 -21.07 -24.34 8.52
C GLU A 163 -20.08 -24.44 7.36
N ASP A 164 -18.79 -24.71 7.63
CA ASP A 164 -17.78 -24.92 6.59
C ASP A 164 -18.21 -26.02 5.61
N THR A 165 -18.65 -27.17 6.12
CA THR A 165 -19.00 -28.32 5.29
C THR A 165 -20.35 -28.17 4.57
N THR A 166 -21.25 -27.35 5.08
CA THR A 166 -22.57 -27.13 4.49
C THR A 166 -22.61 -25.94 3.52
N TYR A 167 -21.83 -24.91 3.80
CA TYR A 167 -21.82 -23.68 3.01
C TYR A 167 -20.78 -23.73 1.87
N PHE A 168 -19.56 -24.24 2.14
CA PHE A 168 -18.52 -24.36 1.13
C PHE A 168 -18.54 -25.74 0.48
N ALA A 169 -18.50 -25.79 -0.85
CA ALA A 169 -18.51 -27.03 -1.61
C ALA A 169 -17.26 -27.90 -1.34
N ASN A 170 -16.13 -27.29 -0.94
CA ASN A 170 -14.86 -27.96 -0.65
C ASN A 170 -14.12 -27.24 0.46
N THR A 171 -13.72 -27.96 1.49
CA THR A 171 -12.93 -27.50 2.62
C THR A 171 -11.60 -28.25 2.65
N TYR A 172 -10.69 -27.92 1.74
CA TYR A 172 -9.44 -28.71 1.55
C TYR A 172 -8.39 -28.49 2.63
N LEU A 173 -8.46 -27.43 3.42
CA LEU A 173 -7.37 -27.03 4.33
C LEU A 173 -7.56 -27.50 5.76
N GLY A 174 -8.70 -28.12 6.11
CA GLY A 174 -8.94 -28.68 7.45
C GLY A 174 -10.37 -29.14 7.64
N LEU A 175 -10.62 -29.98 8.67
CA LEU A 175 -11.95 -30.51 8.99
C LEU A 175 -12.57 -29.87 10.24
N GLY A 176 -11.81 -29.05 10.96
CA GLY A 176 -12.21 -28.46 12.25
C GLY A 176 -12.59 -26.97 12.15
N GLY A 177 -13.01 -26.50 10.98
CA GLY A 177 -13.19 -25.10 10.68
C GLY A 177 -12.05 -24.54 9.85
N THR A 178 -12.29 -23.44 9.15
CA THR A 178 -11.32 -22.81 8.26
C THR A 178 -10.50 -21.76 9.00
N ASN A 179 -9.18 -21.79 8.82
CA ASN A 179 -8.26 -20.77 9.31
C ASN A 179 -7.10 -20.63 8.33
N GLU A 180 -7.28 -19.77 7.35
CA GLU A 180 -6.36 -19.55 6.25
C GLU A 180 -5.66 -18.22 6.41
N GLU A 181 -4.32 -18.20 6.31
CA GLU A 181 -3.54 -16.96 6.32
C GLU A 181 -2.63 -16.91 5.10
N THR A 182 -2.78 -15.88 4.32
CA THR A 182 -1.84 -15.47 3.26
C THR A 182 -1.04 -14.28 3.74
N ARG A 183 0.28 -14.34 3.57
CA ARG A 183 1.18 -13.27 3.97
C ARG A 183 2.10 -12.88 2.83
N TYR A 184 2.20 -11.59 2.61
CA TYR A 184 3.19 -10.98 1.74
C TYR A 184 4.08 -10.05 2.54
N GLN A 185 5.37 -10.10 2.31
CA GLN A 185 6.35 -9.16 2.86
C GLN A 185 7.31 -8.74 1.77
N SER A 186 7.68 -7.48 1.76
CA SER A 186 8.78 -6.99 0.90
C SER A 186 9.63 -5.97 1.64
N ILE A 187 10.91 -6.00 1.35
CA ILE A 187 11.86 -4.96 1.71
C ILE A 187 12.56 -4.51 0.44
N ARG A 188 12.47 -3.21 0.15
CA ARG A 188 13.07 -2.59 -1.04
C ARG A 188 14.03 -1.52 -0.59
N ASN A 189 15.24 -1.56 -1.14
CA ASN A 189 16.26 -0.54 -0.93
C ASN A 189 16.68 0.03 -2.28
N THR A 190 16.63 1.34 -2.41
CA THR A 190 17.08 2.06 -3.60
C THR A 190 18.22 2.99 -3.21
N PHE A 191 19.36 2.84 -3.86
CA PHE A 191 20.51 3.74 -3.75
C PHE A 191 20.71 4.46 -5.06
N GLY A 192 20.88 5.77 -5.00
CA GLY A 192 21.06 6.59 -6.19
C GLY A 192 22.04 7.73 -5.97
N ILE A 193 22.59 8.20 -7.09
CA ILE A 193 23.40 9.42 -7.17
C ILE A 193 22.72 10.32 -8.18
N SER A 194 22.61 11.61 -7.85
CA SER A 194 22.06 12.60 -8.78
C SER A 194 22.98 13.79 -8.95
N LEU A 195 23.02 14.30 -10.16
CA LEU A 195 23.54 15.61 -10.52
C LEU A 195 22.35 16.56 -10.63
N LEU A 196 22.39 17.65 -9.87
CA LEU A 196 21.23 18.53 -9.74
C LEU A 196 21.24 19.63 -10.81
N GLU A 197 20.05 20.04 -11.22
CA GLU A 197 19.86 21.14 -12.18
C GLU A 197 20.18 22.49 -11.53
N GLY A 198 20.87 23.36 -12.28
CA GLY A 198 20.95 24.79 -11.96
C GLY A 198 22.06 25.19 -10.99
N PHE A 199 23.02 24.32 -10.68
CA PHE A 199 24.19 24.70 -9.87
C PHE A 199 25.17 25.61 -10.62
N ASN A 200 25.07 25.67 -11.95
CA ASN A 200 25.76 26.62 -12.81
C ASN A 200 24.95 26.86 -14.11
N LYS A 201 25.40 27.82 -14.94
CA LYS A 201 24.71 28.21 -16.20
C LYS A 201 24.63 27.08 -17.25
N TYR A 202 25.45 26.04 -17.15
CA TYR A 202 25.50 24.91 -18.08
C TYR A 202 24.66 23.72 -17.61
N ALA A 203 24.39 23.61 -16.31
CA ALA A 203 23.60 22.55 -15.70
C ALA A 203 22.09 22.77 -15.93
N LYS A 204 21.65 22.60 -17.17
CA LYS A 204 20.27 22.87 -17.61
C LYS A 204 19.30 21.73 -17.36
N MET A 205 19.78 20.57 -16.86
CA MET A 205 19.00 19.38 -16.53
C MET A 205 19.60 18.68 -15.33
N GLY A 206 18.79 17.95 -14.59
CA GLY A 206 19.17 17.00 -13.58
C GLY A 206 19.34 15.62 -14.19
N LEU A 207 20.31 14.86 -13.69
CA LEU A 207 20.56 13.47 -14.06
C LEU A 207 20.61 12.64 -12.78
N ALA A 208 20.03 11.45 -12.79
CA ALA A 208 20.22 10.50 -11.71
C ALA A 208 20.46 9.09 -12.26
N ALA A 209 21.22 8.30 -11.51
CA ALA A 209 21.36 6.87 -11.71
C ALA A 209 21.11 6.18 -10.37
N TYR A 210 20.43 5.03 -10.40
CA TYR A 210 20.08 4.31 -9.19
C TYR A 210 20.07 2.80 -9.41
N ALA A 211 20.20 2.07 -8.29
CA ALA A 211 20.00 0.64 -8.22
C ALA A 211 18.99 0.34 -7.12
N THR A 212 18.06 -0.56 -7.39
CA THR A 212 17.03 -0.99 -6.47
C THR A 212 17.12 -2.50 -6.25
N TYR A 213 17.34 -2.90 -5.01
CA TYR A 213 17.23 -4.29 -4.57
C TYR A 213 15.95 -4.47 -3.80
N GLU A 214 15.16 -5.48 -4.17
CA GLU A 214 13.92 -5.85 -3.49
C GLU A 214 13.93 -7.34 -3.17
N TYR A 215 13.65 -7.65 -1.91
CA TYR A 215 13.37 -9.02 -1.48
C TYR A 215 11.89 -9.14 -1.17
N ARG A 216 11.23 -10.13 -1.78
CA ARG A 216 9.82 -10.47 -1.55
C ARG A 216 9.71 -11.84 -0.93
N HIS A 217 8.77 -11.96 -0.01
CA HIS A 217 8.45 -13.23 0.65
C HIS A 217 6.95 -13.43 0.66
N PHE A 218 6.51 -14.57 0.14
CA PHE A 218 5.12 -14.99 0.10
C PHE A 218 4.96 -16.21 1.00
N SER A 219 3.88 -16.21 1.79
CA SER A 219 3.45 -17.37 2.57
C SER A 219 1.99 -17.63 2.27
N LEU A 220 1.69 -18.86 1.86
CA LEU A 220 0.34 -19.29 1.48
C LEU A 220 -0.21 -20.26 2.52
N PRO A 221 -1.57 -20.41 2.63
CA PRO A 221 -2.18 -21.40 3.47
C PRO A 221 -1.64 -22.80 3.14
N GLN A 222 -1.48 -23.61 4.18
CA GLN A 222 -1.07 -24.98 4.00
C GLN A 222 -2.28 -25.90 4.13
N ASP A 223 -2.37 -26.87 3.23
CA ASP A 223 -3.21 -28.03 3.42
C ASP A 223 -2.70 -28.86 4.61
N THR A 224 -3.58 -29.13 5.56
CA THR A 224 -3.29 -29.96 6.72
C THR A 224 -3.52 -31.45 6.46
N LEU A 225 -4.09 -31.79 5.31
CA LEU A 225 -4.27 -33.17 4.90
C LEU A 225 -2.92 -33.73 4.43
N SER A 226 -2.39 -34.70 5.18
CA SER A 226 -1.20 -35.44 4.78
C SER A 226 -1.43 -36.13 3.45
N ALA A 227 -0.42 -36.15 2.58
CA ALA A 227 -0.46 -36.95 1.36
C ALA A 227 -0.83 -38.42 1.67
N GLY A 228 -1.95 -38.87 1.13
CA GLY A 228 -2.47 -40.23 1.38
C GLY A 228 -3.68 -40.32 2.30
N THR A 229 -4.13 -39.24 2.91
CA THR A 229 -5.40 -39.22 3.65
C THR A 229 -6.56 -39.15 2.65
N THR A 230 -7.24 -40.26 2.44
CA THR A 230 -8.47 -40.32 1.63
C THR A 230 -9.64 -40.01 2.54
N ILE A 231 -10.29 -38.89 2.35
CA ILE A 231 -11.58 -38.58 2.96
C ILE A 231 -12.64 -38.98 1.94
N GLU A 232 -13.61 -39.78 2.38
CA GLU A 232 -14.69 -40.27 1.52
C GLU A 232 -15.48 -39.06 0.94
N GLY A 233 -15.49 -38.94 -0.38
CA GLY A 233 -16.13 -37.82 -1.09
C GLY A 233 -15.22 -36.64 -1.46
N LEU A 234 -13.96 -36.59 -1.03
CA LEU A 234 -12.98 -35.57 -1.41
C LEU A 234 -11.94 -36.18 -2.37
N THR A 235 -11.87 -35.69 -3.56
CA THR A 235 -10.73 -36.00 -4.48
C THR A 235 -9.50 -35.27 -3.98
N PRO A 236 -8.41 -35.98 -3.60
CA PRO A 236 -7.16 -35.33 -3.26
C PRO A 236 -6.72 -34.46 -4.44
N ARG A 237 -6.39 -33.20 -4.22
CA ARG A 237 -5.68 -32.40 -5.23
C ARG A 237 -4.30 -33.04 -5.45
N PRO A 238 -3.98 -33.45 -6.68
CA PRO A 238 -2.72 -34.14 -6.94
C PRO A 238 -1.45 -33.29 -6.73
N ASP A 239 -1.58 -32.00 -6.42
CA ASP A 239 -0.49 -31.03 -6.56
C ASP A 239 -0.33 -30.04 -5.41
N ILE A 240 -0.56 -30.49 -4.17
CA ILE A 240 -0.31 -29.63 -2.99
C ILE A 240 1.11 -29.93 -2.44
N SER A 241 2.09 -30.04 -3.31
CA SER A 241 3.50 -29.81 -2.97
C SER A 241 3.88 -28.32 -2.99
N ASN A 242 2.90 -27.42 -2.86
CA ASN A 242 3.18 -25.99 -2.84
C ASN A 242 4.06 -25.67 -1.63
N PRO A 243 5.22 -25.04 -1.86
CA PRO A 243 6.02 -24.56 -0.75
C PRO A 243 5.16 -23.61 0.07
N ARG A 244 5.09 -23.80 1.38
CA ARG A 244 4.38 -22.92 2.32
C ARG A 244 4.82 -21.48 2.21
N SER A 245 6.00 -21.29 1.69
CA SER A 245 6.60 -19.97 1.51
C SER A 245 7.53 -19.95 0.31
N HIS A 246 7.54 -18.83 -0.37
CA HIS A 246 8.41 -18.55 -1.51
C HIS A 246 9.06 -17.19 -1.30
N GLY A 247 10.38 -17.14 -1.46
CA GLY A 247 11.14 -15.89 -1.42
C GLY A 247 11.81 -15.62 -2.77
N GLU A 248 11.80 -14.38 -3.19
CA GLU A 248 12.47 -13.95 -4.42
C GLU A 248 13.25 -12.65 -4.21
N SER A 249 14.36 -12.54 -4.92
CA SER A 249 15.20 -11.35 -4.92
C SER A 249 15.18 -10.73 -6.30
N LEU A 250 14.98 -9.42 -6.36
CA LEU A 250 14.86 -8.64 -7.58
C LEU A 250 15.90 -7.53 -7.57
N LEU A 251 16.55 -7.29 -8.70
CA LEU A 251 17.50 -6.20 -8.86
C LEU A 251 17.17 -5.38 -10.10
N TRP A 252 16.93 -4.10 -9.89
CA TRP A 252 16.75 -3.11 -10.94
C TRP A 252 17.91 -2.12 -10.99
N VAL A 253 18.23 -1.65 -12.20
CA VAL A 253 19.04 -0.44 -12.38
C VAL A 253 18.23 0.53 -13.21
N GLY A 254 18.42 1.81 -12.94
CA GLY A 254 17.66 2.84 -13.65
C GLY A 254 18.38 4.17 -13.68
N GLY A 255 17.80 5.06 -14.48
CA GLY A 255 18.24 6.43 -14.60
C GLY A 255 17.09 7.38 -14.79
N GLU A 256 17.32 8.60 -14.43
CA GLU A 256 16.36 9.70 -14.50
C GLU A 256 17.00 10.90 -15.18
N ILE A 257 16.24 11.54 -16.06
CA ILE A 257 16.57 12.84 -16.64
C ILE A 257 15.44 13.79 -16.30
N SER A 258 15.75 14.90 -15.64
CA SER A 258 14.73 15.85 -15.24
C SER A 258 15.14 17.29 -15.57
N LYS A 259 14.14 18.11 -15.88
CA LYS A 259 14.27 19.55 -16.02
C LYS A 259 13.07 20.20 -15.34
N GLN A 260 13.34 20.85 -14.22
CA GLN A 260 12.31 21.49 -13.40
C GLN A 260 12.30 23.01 -13.56
N LYS A 261 13.44 23.60 -13.93
CA LYS A 261 13.58 25.03 -14.14
C LYS A 261 13.39 25.36 -15.63
N GLY A 262 12.46 26.22 -15.93
CA GLY A 262 12.17 26.71 -17.29
C GLY A 262 10.72 27.05 -17.49
N GLU A 263 10.47 28.09 -18.30
CA GLU A 263 9.11 28.56 -18.60
C GLU A 263 8.46 27.77 -19.73
N LEU A 264 9.26 27.31 -20.71
CA LEU A 264 8.77 26.71 -21.94
C LEU A 264 8.60 25.19 -21.84
N LEU A 265 9.52 24.50 -21.20
CA LEU A 265 9.56 23.03 -21.14
C LEU A 265 10.12 22.55 -19.83
N THR A 266 9.33 21.75 -19.13
CA THR A 266 9.75 20.93 -17.99
C THR A 266 9.47 19.47 -18.29
N TYR A 267 10.34 18.57 -17.85
CA TYR A 267 10.17 17.15 -18.06
C TYR A 267 10.82 16.34 -16.96
N HIS A 268 10.30 15.15 -16.77
CA HIS A 268 10.83 14.11 -15.90
C HIS A 268 10.68 12.78 -16.64
N VAL A 269 11.80 12.18 -17.00
CA VAL A 269 11.84 10.87 -17.66
C VAL A 269 12.63 9.93 -16.79
N ASN A 270 12.03 8.81 -16.47
CA ASN A 270 12.63 7.73 -15.70
C ASN A 270 12.60 6.45 -16.51
N GLY A 271 13.72 5.72 -16.52
CA GLY A 271 13.82 4.41 -17.15
C GLY A 271 14.52 3.44 -16.21
N LYS A 272 13.98 2.22 -16.09
CA LYS A 272 14.61 1.14 -15.32
C LYS A 272 14.61 -0.17 -16.09
N PHE A 273 15.59 -1.00 -15.79
CA PHE A 273 15.82 -2.30 -16.40
C PHE A 273 16.03 -3.36 -15.31
N GLY A 274 15.35 -4.50 -15.46
CA GLY A 274 15.45 -5.65 -14.56
C GLY A 274 16.71 -6.45 -14.83
N LEU A 275 17.63 -6.48 -13.85
CA LEU A 275 18.92 -7.19 -13.96
C LEU A 275 18.88 -8.62 -13.44
N ALA A 276 18.09 -8.88 -12.40
CA ALA A 276 18.07 -10.19 -11.75
C ALA A 276 16.71 -10.52 -11.14
N GLY A 277 16.46 -11.82 -10.98
CA GLY A 277 15.21 -12.36 -10.45
C GLY A 277 14.14 -12.53 -11.53
N ALA A 278 12.88 -12.61 -11.12
CA ALA A 278 11.75 -12.84 -12.02
C ALA A 278 11.53 -11.70 -13.04
N ILE A 279 12.20 -10.57 -12.86
CA ILE A 279 12.09 -9.36 -13.67
C ILE A 279 13.22 -9.20 -14.71
N ILE A 280 14.05 -10.21 -14.88
CA ILE A 280 15.20 -10.12 -15.79
C ILE A 280 14.74 -9.79 -17.23
N GLY A 281 15.26 -8.70 -17.78
CA GLY A 281 14.89 -8.24 -19.12
C GLY A 281 13.68 -7.30 -19.16
N ASP A 282 12.99 -7.07 -18.06
CA ASP A 282 11.88 -6.12 -18.00
C ASP A 282 12.40 -4.68 -18.16
N ILE A 283 11.66 -3.89 -18.93
CA ILE A 283 11.92 -2.47 -19.13
C ILE A 283 10.67 -1.69 -18.72
N ASP A 284 10.88 -0.68 -17.90
CA ASP A 284 9.83 0.26 -17.50
C ASP A 284 10.32 1.69 -17.77
N VAL A 285 9.56 2.45 -18.54
CA VAL A 285 9.86 3.84 -18.87
C VAL A 285 8.65 4.69 -18.58
N THR A 286 8.85 5.72 -17.77
CA THR A 286 7.82 6.72 -17.44
C THR A 286 8.30 8.11 -17.82
N ALA A 287 7.41 8.93 -18.36
CA ALA A 287 7.69 10.31 -18.71
C ALA A 287 6.53 11.23 -18.32
N ASP A 288 6.83 12.36 -17.70
CA ASP A 288 5.92 13.50 -17.51
C ASP A 288 6.55 14.70 -18.23
N ILE A 289 5.88 15.20 -19.25
CA ILE A 289 6.38 16.31 -20.07
C ILE A 289 5.34 17.43 -20.04
N ARG A 290 5.77 18.63 -19.67
CA ARG A 290 4.93 19.81 -19.65
C ARG A 290 5.58 20.90 -20.48
N SER A 291 4.81 21.42 -21.43
CA SER A 291 5.21 22.55 -22.25
C SER A 291 4.22 23.69 -22.11
N ARG A 292 4.76 24.92 -21.97
CA ARG A 292 3.97 26.15 -21.92
C ARG A 292 4.54 27.12 -22.92
N PHE A 293 3.74 27.50 -23.90
CA PHE A 293 4.14 28.46 -24.92
C PHE A 293 2.98 29.42 -25.28
N ARG A 294 3.30 30.57 -25.84
CA ARG A 294 2.30 31.52 -26.34
C ARG A 294 1.96 31.22 -27.78
N LEU A 295 0.67 31.13 -28.07
CA LEU A 295 0.12 30.98 -29.39
C LEU A 295 -0.98 32.07 -29.58
N TRP A 296 -0.84 32.97 -30.57
CA TRP A 296 -1.78 34.06 -30.87
C TRP A 296 -2.20 34.89 -29.64
N ASN A 297 -1.26 35.29 -28.81
CA ASN A 297 -1.45 36.04 -27.57
C ASN A 297 -2.02 35.24 -26.38
N ASP A 298 -2.40 34.00 -26.57
CA ASP A 298 -2.86 33.09 -25.49
C ASP A 298 -1.78 32.13 -25.04
N THR A 299 -1.86 31.71 -23.79
CA THR A 299 -0.93 30.73 -23.22
C THR A 299 -1.49 29.31 -23.38
N VAL A 300 -0.81 28.47 -24.15
CA VAL A 300 -1.13 27.05 -24.33
C VAL A 300 -0.26 26.22 -23.39
N GLN A 301 -0.88 25.31 -22.69
CA GLN A 301 -0.20 24.30 -21.87
C GLN A 301 -0.48 22.92 -22.44
N LEU A 302 0.58 22.16 -22.69
CA LEU A 302 0.52 20.76 -23.06
C LEU A 302 1.12 19.92 -21.94
N ARG A 303 0.48 18.82 -21.62
CA ARG A 303 0.96 17.81 -20.68
C ARG A 303 0.79 16.44 -21.30
N ALA A 304 1.87 15.64 -21.25
CA ALA A 304 1.91 14.25 -21.68
C ALA A 304 2.48 13.39 -20.56
#